data_86362d8b70e4f8264646d821d3619c4b
#
_entry.id   86362d8b70e4f8264646d821d3619c4b
#
_cell.length_a   1.000
_cell.length_b   1.000
_cell.length_c   1.000
_cell.angle_alpha   90.00
_cell.angle_beta   90.00
_cell.angle_gamma   90.00
#
_symmetry.space_group_name_H-M   'P 1'
#
loop_
_entity.id
_entity.type
_entity.pdbx_description
1 polymer ?
#
loop_
_entity_poly.entity_id
_entity_poly.type
_entity_poly.pdbx_seq_one_letter_code
_entity_poly.pdbx_strand_id
1 'polypeptide(L)'
;VCSSDLAESWRATKIDGKDYYRETDTLDTFVDSSWYFLRFCSPNNDLEPFSLEEIKYWMPVDQYIGGVEHAILHLLYSRFFMRAIGYQNETFEINEPFKGLFTQGMVCHETYKDKDNNWRSPNEVETKDGKNYYLKSDKNNSILVGASESMSKSKKNTIDPETMINQYGADAVRWFILSDSPPDKDIQWSATGVEAANKFLQKIWNLNYLISSRKEVKSTKL
;
A
#
# COMPACT_ATOMS: atom_id res chain seq x y z
N VAL A 1 -17.86 -8.62 13.70
CA VAL A 1 -19.22 -8.38 14.24
C VAL A 1 -19.46 -6.89 14.18
N CYS A 2 -20.48 -6.47 13.46
CA CYS A 2 -20.87 -5.07 13.41
C CYS A 2 -21.50 -4.67 14.76
N SER A 3 -21.05 -3.55 15.35
CA SER A 3 -21.61 -3.09 16.64
C SER A 3 -23.11 -2.79 16.59
N SER A 4 -23.67 -2.54 15.40
CA SER A 4 -25.10 -2.32 15.19
C SER A 4 -25.95 -3.57 15.43
N ASP A 5 -25.40 -4.80 15.32
CA ASP A 5 -26.08 -6.05 15.66
C ASP A 5 -26.48 -6.12 17.12
N LEU A 6 -25.72 -5.43 17.98
CA LEU A 6 -25.87 -5.47 19.43
C LEU A 6 -26.81 -4.38 19.95
N ALA A 7 -27.20 -3.42 19.11
CA ALA A 7 -28.05 -2.28 19.48
C ALA A 7 -29.49 -2.52 19.08
N GLU A 8 -30.24 -3.29 19.87
CA GLU A 8 -31.66 -3.63 19.60
C GLU A 8 -32.53 -2.38 19.38
N SER A 9 -32.27 -1.31 20.15
CA SER A 9 -32.98 -0.03 19.99
C SER A 9 -32.70 0.65 18.64
N TRP A 10 -31.55 0.39 18.01
CA TRP A 10 -31.23 0.88 16.69
C TRP A 10 -31.84 0.00 15.59
N ARG A 11 -31.87 -1.31 15.78
CA ARG A 11 -32.43 -2.27 14.80
C ARG A 11 -33.91 -2.04 14.58
N ALA A 12 -34.68 -1.91 15.65
CA ALA A 12 -36.12 -1.69 15.55
C ALA A 12 -36.45 -0.33 14.94
N THR A 13 -37.36 -0.28 13.97
CA THR A 13 -37.81 0.96 13.34
C THR A 13 -39.27 0.82 12.90
N LYS A 14 -39.92 1.96 12.66
CA LYS A 14 -41.29 1.99 12.11
C LYS A 14 -41.31 2.77 10.80
N ILE A 15 -41.95 2.20 9.80
CA ILE A 15 -42.23 2.86 8.52
C ILE A 15 -43.75 2.74 8.29
N ASP A 16 -44.41 3.86 8.10
CA ASP A 16 -45.86 3.95 7.90
C ASP A 16 -46.69 3.20 9.00
N GLY A 17 -46.21 3.28 10.25
CA GLY A 17 -46.86 2.66 11.40
C GLY A 17 -46.65 1.16 11.56
N LYS A 18 -45.93 0.51 10.64
CA LYS A 18 -45.54 -0.90 10.71
C LYS A 18 -44.14 -1.08 11.28
N ASP A 19 -43.95 -2.16 12.04
CA ASP A 19 -42.67 -2.49 12.63
C ASP A 19 -41.74 -3.16 11.58
N TYR A 20 -40.49 -2.72 11.52
CA TYR A 20 -39.43 -3.25 10.68
C TYR A 20 -38.13 -3.35 11.47
N TYR A 21 -37.18 -4.10 10.93
CA TYR A 21 -35.82 -4.15 11.41
C TYR A 21 -34.87 -3.59 10.33
N ARG A 22 -33.94 -2.72 10.74
CA ARG A 22 -32.85 -2.28 9.86
C ARG A 22 -31.93 -3.45 9.57
N GLU A 23 -31.41 -3.46 8.35
CA GLU A 23 -30.31 -4.35 7.99
C GLU A 23 -29.09 -4.03 8.84
N THR A 24 -28.37 -5.05 9.29
CA THR A 24 -27.19 -4.93 10.14
C THR A 24 -25.91 -5.40 9.47
N ASP A 25 -26.00 -6.02 8.29
CA ASP A 25 -24.82 -6.38 7.51
C ASP A 25 -24.11 -5.13 7.04
N THR A 26 -22.77 -5.16 7.12
CA THR A 26 -21.94 -4.08 6.58
C THR A 26 -21.84 -4.20 5.06
N LEU A 27 -21.74 -3.07 4.40
CA LEU A 27 -21.42 -3.05 2.98
C LEU A 27 -20.01 -3.63 2.73
N ASP A 28 -19.80 -4.15 1.54
CA ASP A 28 -18.48 -4.56 1.09
C ASP A 28 -17.49 -3.40 1.20
N THR A 29 -16.24 -3.67 1.62
CA THR A 29 -15.21 -2.65 1.81
C THR A 29 -14.88 -1.88 0.54
N PHE A 30 -15.15 -2.45 -0.64
CA PHE A 30 -14.98 -1.76 -1.92
C PHE A 30 -15.97 -0.62 -2.15
N VAL A 31 -17.09 -0.57 -1.43
CA VAL A 31 -18.04 0.53 -1.56
C VAL A 31 -17.37 1.87 -1.23
N ASP A 32 -16.72 1.97 -0.06
CA ASP A 32 -16.03 3.19 0.35
C ASP A 32 -14.83 3.52 -0.54
N SER A 33 -14.03 2.50 -0.88
CA SER A 33 -12.87 2.69 -1.76
C SER A 33 -13.23 3.08 -3.18
N SER A 34 -14.49 2.87 -3.60
CA SER A 34 -14.94 3.16 -4.96
C SER A 34 -15.17 4.63 -5.24
N TRP A 35 -15.23 5.48 -4.23
CA TRP A 35 -15.51 6.91 -4.38
C TRP A 35 -14.68 7.83 -3.47
N TYR A 36 -13.81 7.30 -2.62
CA TYR A 36 -13.03 8.08 -1.65
C TYR A 36 -12.26 9.25 -2.27
N PHE A 37 -11.81 9.11 -3.52
CA PHE A 37 -11.10 10.14 -4.26
C PHE A 37 -11.98 11.38 -4.54
N LEU A 38 -13.30 11.22 -4.63
CA LEU A 38 -14.24 12.36 -4.69
C LEU A 38 -14.29 13.07 -3.34
N ARG A 39 -14.35 12.33 -2.25
CA ARG A 39 -14.31 12.90 -0.89
C ARG A 39 -13.01 13.66 -0.63
N PHE A 40 -11.89 13.19 -1.16
CA PHE A 40 -10.58 13.83 -1.03
C PHE A 40 -10.52 15.20 -1.72
N CYS A 41 -11.36 15.45 -2.72
CA CYS A 41 -11.44 16.78 -3.34
C CYS A 41 -11.99 17.84 -2.37
N SER A 42 -12.84 17.45 -1.42
CA SER A 42 -13.47 18.36 -0.44
C SER A 42 -13.52 17.73 0.96
N PRO A 43 -12.37 17.49 1.61
CA PRO A 43 -12.29 16.70 2.84
C PRO A 43 -12.99 17.34 4.05
N ASN A 44 -13.12 18.64 4.05
CA ASN A 44 -13.72 19.43 5.14
C ASN A 44 -15.20 19.79 4.91
N ASN A 45 -15.85 19.19 3.90
CA ASN A 45 -17.27 19.43 3.65
C ASN A 45 -18.11 18.53 4.56
N ASP A 46 -18.77 19.12 5.56
CA ASP A 46 -19.62 18.39 6.52
C ASP A 46 -21.09 18.29 6.09
N LEU A 47 -21.48 18.95 5.00
CA LEU A 47 -22.86 19.01 4.53
C LEU A 47 -23.17 18.00 3.44
N GLU A 48 -22.18 17.71 2.59
CA GLU A 48 -22.33 16.86 1.41
C GLU A 48 -21.18 15.85 1.31
N PRO A 49 -21.37 14.73 0.63
CA PRO A 49 -20.29 13.75 0.40
C PRO A 49 -19.07 14.37 -0.29
N PHE A 50 -19.30 15.31 -1.20
CA PHE A 50 -18.27 16.06 -1.93
C PHE A 50 -18.90 17.31 -2.56
N SER A 51 -18.07 18.34 -2.84
CA SER A 51 -18.48 19.55 -3.58
C SER A 51 -18.29 19.32 -5.08
N LEU A 52 -19.33 19.63 -5.87
CA LEU A 52 -19.25 19.56 -7.34
C LEU A 52 -18.24 20.55 -7.92
N GLU A 53 -18.09 21.73 -7.31
CA GLU A 53 -17.11 22.73 -7.72
C GLU A 53 -15.68 22.21 -7.57
N GLU A 54 -15.36 21.63 -6.42
CA GLU A 54 -14.04 21.05 -6.14
C GLU A 54 -13.75 19.85 -7.05
N ILE A 55 -14.76 19.02 -7.30
CA ILE A 55 -14.62 17.89 -8.23
C ILE A 55 -14.32 18.37 -9.65
N LYS A 56 -15.01 19.41 -10.14
CA LYS A 56 -14.74 19.96 -11.48
C LYS A 56 -13.31 20.47 -11.63
N TYR A 57 -12.72 20.93 -10.53
CA TYR A 57 -11.34 21.40 -10.51
C TYR A 57 -10.31 20.27 -10.43
N TRP A 58 -10.53 19.28 -9.54
CA TRP A 58 -9.54 18.27 -9.23
C TRP A 58 -9.64 16.99 -10.07
N MET A 59 -10.83 16.70 -10.61
CA MET A 59 -11.08 15.44 -11.33
C MET A 59 -11.06 15.65 -12.86
N PRO A 60 -10.77 14.57 -13.61
CA PRO A 60 -10.32 13.26 -13.18
C PRO A 60 -8.88 13.28 -12.66
N VAL A 61 -8.52 12.31 -11.82
CA VAL A 61 -7.15 12.17 -11.29
C VAL A 61 -6.16 12.00 -12.44
N ASP A 62 -5.11 12.82 -12.48
CA ASP A 62 -4.17 12.82 -13.60
C ASP A 62 -3.36 11.52 -13.70
N GLN A 63 -2.88 11.02 -12.57
CA GLN A 63 -2.10 9.78 -12.49
C GLN A 63 -2.54 8.96 -11.27
N TYR A 64 -3.01 7.75 -11.50
CA TYR A 64 -3.38 6.80 -10.47
C TYR A 64 -2.40 5.65 -10.43
N ILE A 65 -1.82 5.37 -9.25
CA ILE A 65 -0.76 4.39 -9.09
C ILE A 65 -1.26 3.28 -8.17
N GLY A 66 -1.14 2.02 -8.62
CA GLY A 66 -1.58 0.87 -7.84
C GLY A 66 -1.15 -0.45 -8.46
N GLY A 67 -1.39 -1.54 -7.75
CA GLY A 67 -1.12 -2.89 -8.24
C GLY A 67 -2.08 -3.32 -9.35
N VAL A 68 -1.61 -4.16 -10.23
CA VAL A 68 -2.40 -4.71 -11.36
C VAL A 68 -3.61 -5.54 -10.90
N GLU A 69 -3.54 -6.12 -9.72
CA GLU A 69 -4.61 -6.93 -9.10
C GLU A 69 -5.90 -6.15 -8.89
N HIS A 70 -5.82 -4.82 -8.79
CA HIS A 70 -6.98 -3.95 -8.62
C HIS A 70 -7.75 -3.67 -9.92
N ALA A 71 -7.25 -4.09 -11.08
CA ALA A 71 -7.87 -3.83 -12.36
C ALA A 71 -9.31 -4.36 -12.47
N ILE A 72 -9.58 -5.55 -11.94
CA ILE A 72 -10.89 -6.20 -11.92
C ILE A 72 -11.64 -6.04 -10.59
N LEU A 73 -11.07 -5.33 -9.64
CA LEU A 73 -11.65 -5.06 -8.32
C LEU A 73 -11.90 -3.55 -8.17
N HIS A 74 -11.05 -2.87 -7.43
CA HIS A 74 -11.18 -1.45 -7.12
C HIS A 74 -11.39 -0.55 -8.34
N LEU A 75 -10.62 -0.74 -9.40
CA LEU A 75 -10.72 0.11 -10.60
C LEU A 75 -12.05 -0.07 -11.33
N LEU A 76 -12.56 -1.30 -11.40
CA LEU A 76 -13.86 -1.56 -12.00
C LEU A 76 -14.99 -0.94 -11.19
N TYR A 77 -14.94 -1.10 -9.86
CA TYR A 77 -15.92 -0.50 -8.96
C TYR A 77 -15.87 1.04 -9.00
N SER A 78 -14.69 1.64 -9.01
CA SER A 78 -14.53 3.09 -9.14
C SER A 78 -15.18 3.63 -10.41
N ARG A 79 -14.97 2.99 -11.55
CA ARG A 79 -15.61 3.36 -12.82
C ARG A 79 -17.13 3.19 -12.78
N PHE A 80 -17.60 2.11 -12.17
CA PHE A 80 -19.03 1.88 -11.97
C PHE A 80 -19.67 2.99 -11.11
N PHE A 81 -19.03 3.34 -9.98
CA PHE A 81 -19.53 4.39 -9.08
C PHE A 81 -19.62 5.75 -9.78
N MET A 82 -18.60 6.15 -10.55
CA MET A 82 -18.64 7.40 -11.30
C MET A 82 -19.86 7.45 -12.23
N ARG A 83 -20.12 6.36 -12.95
CA ARG A 83 -21.27 6.26 -13.86
C ARG A 83 -22.60 6.18 -13.12
N ALA A 84 -22.63 5.51 -11.97
CA ALA A 84 -23.83 5.44 -11.13
C ALA A 84 -24.20 6.80 -10.54
N ILE A 85 -23.22 7.57 -10.05
CA ILE A 85 -23.43 8.94 -9.52
C ILE A 85 -23.89 9.89 -10.65
N GLY A 86 -23.31 9.75 -11.85
CA GLY A 86 -23.71 10.54 -13.02
C GLY A 86 -25.02 10.08 -13.67
N TYR A 87 -25.59 8.92 -13.28
CA TYR A 87 -26.82 8.44 -13.85
C TYR A 87 -28.00 9.38 -13.53
N GLN A 88 -28.62 9.92 -14.55
CA GLN A 88 -29.70 10.93 -14.43
C GLN A 88 -29.30 12.22 -13.68
N ASN A 89 -27.99 12.49 -13.57
CA ASN A 89 -27.47 13.70 -12.92
C ASN A 89 -26.63 14.50 -13.94
N GLU A 90 -27.27 15.41 -14.64
CA GLU A 90 -26.63 16.24 -15.68
C GLU A 90 -25.54 17.18 -15.14
N THR A 91 -25.49 17.40 -13.82
CA THR A 91 -24.46 18.23 -13.21
C THR A 91 -23.14 17.52 -12.95
N PHE A 92 -23.18 16.17 -13.00
CA PHE A 92 -22.00 15.31 -12.79
C PHE A 92 -21.53 14.74 -14.13
N GLU A 93 -20.55 15.39 -14.76
CA GLU A 93 -20.10 15.09 -16.11
C GLU A 93 -18.90 14.12 -16.20
N ILE A 94 -18.38 13.67 -15.05
CA ILE A 94 -17.16 12.88 -15.00
C ILE A 94 -17.48 11.37 -15.09
N ASN A 95 -17.17 10.75 -16.22
CA ASN A 95 -17.45 9.33 -16.46
C ASN A 95 -16.31 8.39 -16.10
N GLU A 96 -15.06 8.87 -16.14
CA GLU A 96 -13.86 8.10 -15.83
C GLU A 96 -13.09 8.78 -14.69
N PRO A 97 -12.77 8.05 -13.60
CA PRO A 97 -12.15 8.66 -12.43
C PRO A 97 -10.67 9.02 -12.64
N PHE A 98 -9.97 8.29 -13.53
CA PHE A 98 -8.52 8.37 -13.71
C PHE A 98 -8.16 8.62 -15.17
N LYS A 99 -7.33 9.64 -15.45
CA LYS A 99 -6.79 9.90 -16.81
C LYS A 99 -5.72 8.90 -17.19
N GLY A 100 -4.82 8.60 -16.26
CA GLY A 100 -3.71 7.70 -16.44
C GLY A 100 -3.62 6.69 -15.31
N LEU A 101 -3.37 5.44 -15.65
CA LEU A 101 -3.12 4.35 -14.72
C LEU A 101 -1.66 3.91 -14.85
N PHE A 102 -0.97 3.85 -13.73
CA PHE A 102 0.35 3.26 -13.65
C PHE A 102 0.30 2.05 -12.73
N THR A 103 0.51 0.87 -13.30
CA THR A 103 0.56 -0.38 -12.55
C THR A 103 1.97 -0.64 -12.07
N GLN A 104 2.15 -0.65 -10.75
CA GLN A 104 3.44 -0.96 -10.14
C GLN A 104 3.67 -2.47 -10.04
N GLY A 105 4.95 -2.87 -10.08
CA GLY A 105 5.36 -4.24 -9.83
C GLY A 105 5.18 -4.64 -8.36
N MET A 106 5.25 -5.93 -8.10
CA MET A 106 5.11 -6.51 -6.77
C MET A 106 6.44 -6.59 -6.05
N VAL A 107 6.42 -6.50 -4.72
CA VAL A 107 7.59 -6.83 -3.91
C VAL A 107 7.58 -8.32 -3.65
N CYS A 108 8.62 -8.99 -4.10
CA CYS A 108 8.78 -10.43 -4.03
C CYS A 108 9.84 -10.83 -3.02
N HIS A 109 9.68 -11.98 -2.42
CA HIS A 109 10.66 -12.59 -1.52
C HIS A 109 10.69 -14.10 -1.72
N GLU A 110 11.83 -14.72 -1.44
CA GLU A 110 11.96 -16.15 -1.40
C GLU A 110 10.96 -16.78 -0.44
N THR A 111 10.56 -17.99 -0.74
CA THR A 111 9.67 -18.79 0.11
C THR A 111 10.47 -19.87 0.83
N TYR A 112 10.08 -20.19 2.05
CA TYR A 112 10.78 -21.14 2.91
C TYR A 112 9.85 -22.23 3.39
N LYS A 113 10.28 -23.48 3.26
CA LYS A 113 9.56 -24.65 3.79
C LYS A 113 10.47 -25.52 4.65
N ASP A 114 9.92 -26.00 5.75
CA ASP A 114 10.60 -27.00 6.56
C ASP A 114 10.45 -28.42 5.95
N LYS A 115 11.10 -29.40 6.57
CA LYS A 115 11.05 -30.81 6.14
C LYS A 115 9.65 -31.42 6.18
N ASP A 116 8.72 -30.82 6.96
CA ASP A 116 7.34 -31.27 7.07
C ASP A 116 6.43 -30.49 6.10
N ASN A 117 7.05 -29.75 5.14
CA ASN A 117 6.37 -28.93 4.11
C ASN A 117 5.56 -27.76 4.65
N ASN A 118 5.79 -27.31 5.89
CA ASN A 118 5.15 -26.11 6.43
C ASN A 118 5.90 -24.86 6.01
N TRP A 119 5.15 -23.81 5.67
CA TRP A 119 5.70 -22.49 5.38
C TRP A 119 6.35 -21.86 6.61
N ARG A 120 7.55 -21.31 6.42
CA ARG A 120 8.34 -20.62 7.46
C ARG A 120 8.58 -19.17 7.07
N SER A 121 8.56 -18.28 8.08
CA SER A 121 8.85 -16.88 7.82
C SER A 121 10.36 -16.62 7.72
N PRO A 122 10.79 -15.57 7.01
CA PRO A 122 12.21 -15.19 6.94
C PRO A 122 12.84 -15.00 8.33
N ASN A 123 12.05 -14.56 9.30
CA ASN A 123 12.52 -14.36 10.69
C ASN A 123 12.83 -15.65 11.43
N GLU A 124 12.26 -16.79 11.02
CA GLU A 124 12.48 -18.11 11.61
C GLU A 124 13.70 -18.83 11.01
N VAL A 125 14.24 -18.32 9.89
CA VAL A 125 15.26 -18.98 9.09
C VAL A 125 16.61 -18.30 9.24
N GLU A 126 17.68 -19.08 9.26
CA GLU A 126 19.06 -18.58 9.20
C GLU A 126 19.91 -19.39 8.20
N THR A 127 20.96 -18.76 7.70
CA THR A 127 21.98 -19.41 6.89
C THR A 127 23.37 -18.97 7.34
N LYS A 128 24.37 -19.86 7.21
CA LYS A 128 25.78 -19.54 7.49
C LYS A 128 26.58 -19.28 6.23
N ASP A 129 26.18 -19.88 5.13
CA ASP A 129 26.95 -19.90 3.87
C ASP A 129 26.16 -19.37 2.66
N GLY A 130 24.92 -18.90 2.89
CA GLY A 130 24.01 -18.44 1.83
C GLY A 130 23.47 -19.56 0.93
N LYS A 131 23.77 -20.83 1.24
CA LYS A 131 23.31 -21.99 0.46
C LYS A 131 22.46 -22.93 1.28
N ASN A 132 22.86 -23.17 2.52
CA ASN A 132 22.16 -24.04 3.43
C ASN A 132 21.40 -23.25 4.47
N TYR A 133 20.10 -23.50 4.54
CA TYR A 133 19.17 -22.77 5.40
C TYR A 133 18.60 -23.72 6.45
N TYR A 134 18.44 -23.22 7.69
CA TYR A 134 17.98 -23.96 8.85
C TYR A 134 16.99 -23.14 9.65
N LEU A 135 16.15 -23.80 10.45
CA LEU A 135 15.37 -23.11 11.46
C LEU A 135 16.30 -22.58 12.57
N LYS A 136 16.10 -21.36 13.00
CA LYS A 136 16.84 -20.76 14.13
C LYS A 136 16.64 -21.55 15.42
N SER A 137 15.44 -22.13 15.60
CA SER A 137 15.09 -22.93 16.77
C SER A 137 15.66 -24.36 16.74
N ASP A 138 15.95 -24.91 15.54
CA ASP A 138 16.45 -26.27 15.36
C ASP A 138 17.36 -26.36 14.13
N LYS A 139 18.66 -26.37 14.34
CA LYS A 139 19.67 -26.42 13.27
C LYS A 139 19.72 -27.77 12.51
N ASN A 140 19.06 -28.81 13.01
CA ASN A 140 18.90 -30.06 12.31
C ASN A 140 17.70 -30.07 11.34
N ASN A 141 16.87 -29.04 11.41
CA ASN A 141 15.73 -28.85 10.52
C ASN A 141 16.14 -27.99 9.33
N SER A 142 16.53 -28.66 8.24
CA SER A 142 16.88 -27.99 6.99
C SER A 142 15.66 -27.32 6.36
N ILE A 143 15.89 -26.19 5.75
CA ILE A 143 14.86 -25.41 5.06
C ILE A 143 15.07 -25.53 3.56
N LEU A 144 13.99 -25.85 2.86
CA LEU A 144 13.93 -25.75 1.40
C LEU A 144 13.60 -24.30 1.02
N VAL A 145 14.50 -23.69 0.29
CA VAL A 145 14.28 -22.34 -0.30
C VAL A 145 13.59 -22.53 -1.63
N GLY A 146 12.41 -21.95 -1.76
CA GLY A 146 11.61 -21.93 -2.99
C GLY A 146 11.82 -20.66 -3.80
N ALA A 147 11.08 -20.57 -4.89
CA ALA A 147 11.13 -19.39 -5.77
C ALA A 147 10.76 -18.10 -5.01
N SER A 148 11.31 -17.00 -5.51
CA SER A 148 10.86 -15.68 -5.12
C SER A 148 9.51 -15.40 -5.73
N GLU A 149 8.54 -15.07 -4.90
CA GLU A 149 7.14 -14.84 -5.26
C GLU A 149 6.62 -13.60 -4.53
N SER A 150 5.51 -13.05 -5.00
CA SER A 150 4.83 -11.96 -4.32
C SER A 150 4.61 -12.27 -2.86
N MET A 151 4.91 -11.31 -1.98
CA MET A 151 4.76 -11.47 -0.54
C MET A 151 3.30 -11.74 -0.17
N SER A 152 3.07 -12.80 0.62
CA SER A 152 1.75 -13.15 1.11
C SER A 152 1.78 -13.72 2.54
N LYS A 153 0.75 -13.43 3.31
CA LYS A 153 0.60 -13.98 4.67
C LYS A 153 0.46 -15.50 4.67
N SER A 154 -0.17 -16.07 3.65
CA SER A 154 -0.39 -17.51 3.53
C SER A 154 0.90 -18.28 3.32
N LYS A 155 1.86 -17.73 2.58
CA LYS A 155 3.19 -18.32 2.35
C LYS A 155 4.23 -17.87 3.38
N LYS A 156 3.87 -16.97 4.28
CA LYS A 156 4.73 -16.40 5.33
C LYS A 156 6.03 -15.77 4.80
N ASN A 157 6.09 -15.38 3.53
CA ASN A 157 7.27 -14.76 2.93
C ASN A 157 7.24 -13.22 3.00
N THR A 158 6.47 -12.66 3.94
CA THR A 158 6.36 -11.22 4.17
C THR A 158 7.51 -10.72 5.03
N ILE A 159 7.99 -9.53 4.69
CA ILE A 159 8.89 -8.74 5.51
C ILE A 159 8.07 -7.65 6.21
N ASP A 160 8.25 -7.53 7.50
CA ASP A 160 7.56 -6.51 8.29
C ASP A 160 8.19 -5.13 8.04
N PRO A 161 7.45 -4.17 7.46
CA PRO A 161 7.96 -2.83 7.19
C PRO A 161 8.39 -2.09 8.45
N GLU A 162 7.68 -2.27 9.58
CA GLU A 162 8.01 -1.59 10.84
C GLU A 162 9.39 -2.01 11.36
N THR A 163 9.70 -3.29 11.31
CA THR A 163 11.03 -3.80 11.67
C THR A 163 12.12 -3.16 10.80
N MET A 164 11.89 -3.04 9.50
CA MET A 164 12.86 -2.45 8.58
C MET A 164 13.01 -0.95 8.80
N ILE A 165 11.92 -0.25 9.03
CA ILE A 165 11.93 1.19 9.34
C ILE A 165 12.67 1.47 10.65
N ASN A 166 12.44 0.66 11.67
CA ASN A 166 13.13 0.80 12.95
C ASN A 166 14.65 0.53 12.83
N GLN A 167 15.04 -0.38 11.95
CA GLN A 167 16.45 -0.75 11.77
C GLN A 167 17.22 0.20 10.85
N TYR A 168 16.62 0.65 9.75
CA TYR A 168 17.32 1.38 8.69
C TYR A 168 16.76 2.78 8.44
N GLY A 169 15.60 3.11 8.99
CA GLY A 169 14.87 4.35 8.71
C GLY A 169 13.96 4.23 7.48
N ALA A 170 12.86 4.99 7.51
CA ALA A 170 11.86 4.99 6.45
C ALA A 170 12.45 5.40 5.08
N ASP A 171 13.35 6.38 5.06
CA ASP A 171 13.93 6.87 3.82
C ASP A 171 14.83 5.84 3.14
N ALA A 172 15.54 5.00 3.90
CA ALA A 172 16.34 3.91 3.33
C ALA A 172 15.46 2.86 2.65
N VAL A 173 14.34 2.49 3.27
CA VAL A 173 13.37 1.55 2.70
C VAL A 173 12.74 2.14 1.44
N ARG A 174 12.29 3.40 1.48
CA ARG A 174 11.71 4.10 0.32
C ARG A 174 12.72 4.22 -0.82
N TRP A 175 13.97 4.59 -0.49
CA TRP A 175 15.04 4.68 -1.49
C TRP A 175 15.28 3.35 -2.18
N PHE A 176 15.40 2.25 -1.41
CA PHE A 176 15.58 0.90 -1.96
C PHE A 176 14.44 0.55 -2.92
N ILE A 177 13.19 0.67 -2.49
CA ILE A 177 12.01 0.33 -3.31
C ILE A 177 11.97 1.13 -4.62
N LEU A 178 12.34 2.41 -4.58
CA LEU A 178 12.23 3.28 -5.76
C LEU A 178 13.46 3.24 -6.69
N SER A 179 14.60 2.74 -6.21
CA SER A 179 15.86 2.75 -6.97
C SER A 179 16.33 1.39 -7.47
N ASP A 180 15.78 0.30 -6.92
CA ASP A 180 16.26 -1.07 -7.23
C ASP A 180 15.86 -1.50 -8.64
N SER A 181 14.62 -1.25 -9.03
CA SER A 181 14.06 -1.67 -10.31
C SER A 181 13.16 -0.59 -10.89
N PRO A 182 12.91 -0.60 -12.22
CA PRO A 182 11.85 0.20 -12.79
C PRO A 182 10.52 -0.06 -12.08
N PRO A 183 9.72 0.97 -11.79
CA PRO A 183 8.56 0.82 -10.91
C PRO A 183 7.44 -0.10 -11.45
N ASP A 184 7.47 -0.43 -12.73
CA ASP A 184 6.57 -1.39 -13.39
C ASP A 184 7.05 -2.85 -13.29
N LYS A 185 8.24 -3.08 -12.74
CA LYS A 185 8.83 -4.41 -12.57
C LYS A 185 8.77 -4.87 -11.13
N ASP A 186 8.71 -6.19 -10.96
CA ASP A 186 8.79 -6.81 -9.65
C ASP A 186 10.14 -6.55 -9.00
N ILE A 187 10.11 -6.24 -7.71
CA ILE A 187 11.28 -5.95 -6.88
C ILE A 187 11.59 -7.18 -6.04
N GLN A 188 12.82 -7.66 -6.13
CA GLN A 188 13.32 -8.67 -5.23
C GLN A 188 13.73 -8.02 -3.90
N TRP A 189 13.06 -8.37 -2.82
CA TRP A 189 13.46 -7.88 -1.51
C TRP A 189 14.87 -8.34 -1.16
N SER A 190 15.69 -7.38 -0.73
CA SER A 190 17.07 -7.61 -0.33
C SER A 190 17.42 -6.81 0.91
N ALA A 191 17.68 -7.48 2.02
CA ALA A 191 18.13 -6.81 3.26
C ALA A 191 19.47 -6.07 3.03
N THR A 192 20.37 -6.65 2.23
CA THR A 192 21.64 -6.00 1.86
C THR A 192 21.43 -4.79 0.96
N GLY A 193 20.39 -4.80 0.12
CA GLY A 193 19.99 -3.65 -0.69
C GLY A 193 19.50 -2.48 0.17
N VAL A 194 18.66 -2.75 1.17
CA VAL A 194 18.20 -1.72 2.12
C VAL A 194 19.38 -1.17 2.95
N GLU A 195 20.28 -2.03 3.42
CA GLU A 195 21.49 -1.60 4.11
C GLU A 195 22.38 -0.71 3.24
N ALA A 196 22.55 -1.05 1.97
CA ALA A 196 23.30 -0.22 1.00
C ALA A 196 22.63 1.13 0.78
N ALA A 197 21.29 1.16 0.67
CA ALA A 197 20.52 2.40 0.60
C ALA A 197 20.73 3.27 1.84
N ASN A 198 20.70 2.70 3.04
CA ASN A 198 20.97 3.43 4.28
C ASN A 198 22.40 4.04 4.27
N LYS A 199 23.42 3.24 3.93
CA LYS A 199 24.79 3.71 3.81
C LYS A 199 24.94 4.85 2.79
N PHE A 200 24.21 4.78 1.69
CA PHE A 200 24.20 5.83 0.67
C PHE A 200 23.59 7.14 1.20
N LEU A 201 22.45 7.07 1.87
CA LEU A 201 21.82 8.24 2.48
C LEU A 201 22.71 8.89 3.56
N GLN A 202 23.40 8.08 4.36
CA GLN A 202 24.38 8.59 5.33
C GLN A 202 25.54 9.36 4.64
N LYS A 203 26.00 8.86 3.48
CA LYS A 203 27.02 9.59 2.70
C LYS A 203 26.51 10.93 2.19
N ILE A 204 25.26 10.97 1.68
CA ILE A 204 24.63 12.24 1.25
C ILE A 204 24.52 13.21 2.43
N TRP A 205 24.09 12.73 3.59
CA TRP A 205 23.97 13.53 4.80
C TRP A 205 25.30 14.13 5.21
N ASN A 206 26.36 13.30 5.27
CA ASN A 206 27.70 13.74 5.61
C ASN A 206 28.25 14.75 4.59
N LEU A 207 27.99 14.52 3.31
CA LEU A 207 28.40 15.46 2.25
C LEU A 207 27.71 16.82 2.42
N ASN A 208 26.41 16.81 2.68
CA ASN A 208 25.64 18.03 2.94
C ASN A 208 26.19 18.78 4.16
N TYR A 209 26.50 18.07 5.25
CA TYR A 209 27.11 18.65 6.44
C TYR A 209 28.48 19.30 6.12
N LEU A 210 29.32 18.62 5.36
CA LEU A 210 30.65 19.16 4.93
C LEU A 210 30.51 20.40 4.07
N ILE A 211 29.53 20.43 3.15
CA ILE A 211 29.25 21.58 2.32
C ILE A 211 28.74 22.75 3.17
N SER A 212 27.79 22.51 4.03
CA SER A 212 27.17 23.54 4.89
C SER A 212 28.16 24.12 5.91
N SER A 213 29.15 23.34 6.35
CA SER A 213 30.16 23.77 7.31
C SER A 213 31.33 24.54 6.67
N ARG A 214 31.43 24.56 5.34
CA ARG A 214 32.44 25.38 4.63
C ARG A 214 32.07 26.85 4.74
N LYS A 215 33.01 27.66 5.22
CA LYS A 215 32.90 29.12 5.14
C LYS A 215 32.86 29.52 3.66
N GLU A 216 32.01 30.48 3.31
CA GLU A 216 31.88 31.00 1.95
C GLU A 216 33.28 31.25 1.35
N VAL A 217 33.59 30.56 0.28
CA VAL A 217 34.76 30.91 -0.54
C VAL A 217 34.37 32.17 -1.29
N LYS A 218 34.93 33.30 -0.93
CA LYS A 218 34.75 34.53 -1.70
C LYS A 218 35.12 34.22 -3.14
N SER A 219 34.14 34.37 -4.05
CA SER A 219 34.38 34.29 -5.49
C SER A 219 35.48 35.26 -5.86
N THR A 220 36.67 34.75 -6.14
CA THR A 220 37.67 35.52 -6.89
C THR A 220 37.13 35.63 -8.32
N LYS A 221 36.66 36.83 -8.68
CA LYS A 221 36.36 37.14 -10.08
C LYS A 221 37.58 36.78 -10.91
N LEU A 222 37.43 35.86 -11.85
CA LEU A 222 38.29 35.70 -13.01
C LEU A 222 38.09 36.85 -13.95
#